data_4e74a5b605bc303f951f427a9bd16a23
#
_entry.id   4e74a5b605bc303f951f427a9bd16a23
#
_cell.length_a   1.000
_cell.length_b   1.000
_cell.length_c   1.000
_cell.angle_alpha   90.00
_cell.angle_beta   90.00
_cell.angle_gamma   90.00
#
_symmetry.space_group_name_H-M   'P 1'
#
loop_
_entity.id
_entity.type
_entity.pdbx_description
1 polymer ?
#
loop_
_entity_poly.entity_id
_entity_poly.type
_entity_poly.pdbx_seq_one_letter_code
_entity_poly.pdbx_strand_id
1 'polypeptide(L)'
;MNTPTTKTIYEQLGISKEVWAFGQKTEEKLKERFEEFDRNAEYNQLKVIHAMQENRVSEGCFNYVSGYGYNDQGRDTLEDVYASVFHTEAALVRPQITC
;
A
#
# COMPACT_ATOMS: atom_id res chain seq x y z
N MET A 1 17.23 -35.27 -12.11
CA MET A 1 17.75 -33.91 -12.20
C MET A 1 17.27 -33.13 -11.00
N ASN A 2 18.19 -32.58 -10.19
CA ASN A 2 17.82 -31.85 -9.00
C ASN A 2 17.42 -30.42 -9.36
N THR A 3 16.26 -30.00 -8.84
CA THR A 3 15.82 -28.63 -9.02
C THR A 3 16.70 -27.71 -8.18
N PRO A 4 17.25 -26.62 -8.74
CA PRO A 4 18.02 -25.67 -7.96
C PRO A 4 17.19 -25.08 -6.82
N THR A 5 17.78 -24.98 -5.64
CA THR A 5 17.14 -24.31 -4.50
C THR A 5 17.50 -22.83 -4.50
N THR A 6 16.74 -22.04 -3.77
CA THR A 6 17.05 -20.61 -3.58
C THR A 6 18.48 -20.44 -3.06
N LYS A 7 18.91 -21.29 -2.13
CA LYS A 7 20.27 -21.29 -1.59
C LYS A 7 21.32 -21.49 -2.68
N THR A 8 21.08 -22.43 -3.59
CA THR A 8 21.98 -22.72 -4.69
C THR A 8 22.16 -21.51 -5.61
N ILE A 9 21.06 -20.81 -5.89
CA ILE A 9 21.09 -19.61 -6.74
C ILE A 9 21.89 -18.49 -6.07
N TYR A 10 21.74 -18.30 -4.76
CA TYR A 10 22.54 -17.32 -4.04
C TYR A 10 24.03 -17.63 -4.12
N GLU A 11 24.40 -18.90 -4.02
CA GLU A 11 25.80 -19.32 -4.19
C GLU A 11 26.31 -18.99 -5.59
N GLN A 12 25.52 -19.22 -6.61
CA GLN A 12 25.86 -18.89 -8.01
C GLN A 12 26.04 -17.38 -8.22
N LEU A 13 25.32 -16.57 -7.44
CA LEU A 13 25.45 -15.12 -7.47
C LEU A 13 26.64 -14.58 -6.69
N GLY A 14 27.41 -15.47 -6.07
CA GLY A 14 28.59 -15.08 -5.31
C GLY A 14 28.36 -14.78 -3.85
N ILE A 15 27.19 -15.14 -3.34
CA ILE A 15 26.85 -14.90 -1.93
C ILE A 15 27.32 -16.11 -1.12
N SER A 16 28.16 -15.85 -0.12
CA SER A 16 28.72 -16.92 0.71
C SER A 16 27.65 -17.59 1.57
N LYS A 17 27.94 -18.84 1.96
CA LYS A 17 27.06 -19.59 2.86
C LYS A 17 26.88 -18.87 4.20
N GLU A 18 27.94 -18.26 4.70
CA GLU A 18 27.93 -17.54 5.96
C GLU A 18 27.01 -16.32 5.90
N VAL A 19 27.08 -15.56 4.81
CA VAL A 19 26.21 -14.40 4.60
C VAL A 19 24.76 -14.84 4.47
N TRP A 20 24.50 -15.88 3.68
CA TRP A 20 23.14 -16.40 3.51
C TRP A 20 22.56 -16.87 4.84
N ALA A 21 23.34 -17.64 5.61
CA ALA A 21 22.92 -18.14 6.91
C ALA A 21 22.64 -17.02 7.91
N PHE A 22 23.49 -15.99 7.89
CA PHE A 22 23.31 -14.81 8.74
C PHE A 22 22.01 -14.08 8.37
N GLY A 23 21.73 -13.94 7.08
CA GLY A 23 20.49 -13.33 6.60
C GLY A 23 19.27 -14.09 7.06
N GLN A 24 19.29 -15.42 6.92
CA GLN A 24 18.18 -16.28 7.35
C GLN A 24 17.94 -16.17 8.85
N LYS A 25 19.01 -16.17 9.62
CA LYS A 25 18.91 -16.05 11.08
C LYS A 25 18.35 -14.69 11.48
N THR A 26 18.76 -13.64 10.80
CA THR A 26 18.26 -12.30 11.05
C THR A 26 16.78 -12.17 10.72
N GLU A 27 16.34 -12.72 9.58
CA GLU A 27 14.94 -12.73 9.19
C GLU A 27 14.09 -13.48 10.21
N GLU A 28 14.60 -14.60 10.72
CA GLU A 28 13.88 -15.39 11.72
C GLU A 28 13.68 -14.59 13.01
N LYS A 29 14.68 -13.82 13.43
CA LYS A 29 14.55 -12.95 14.60
C LYS A 29 13.54 -11.84 14.40
N LEU A 30 13.33 -11.40 13.17
CA LEU A 30 12.43 -10.31 12.83
C LEU A 30 11.05 -10.78 12.40
N LYS A 31 10.83 -12.08 12.36
CA LYS A 31 9.59 -12.67 11.83
C LYS A 31 8.35 -12.11 12.52
N GLU A 32 8.34 -12.04 13.85
CA GLU A 32 7.21 -11.52 14.59
C GLU A 32 6.93 -10.05 14.24
N ARG A 33 7.99 -9.29 14.07
CA ARG A 33 7.87 -7.87 13.70
C ARG A 33 7.29 -7.72 12.30
N PHE A 34 7.76 -8.53 11.37
CA PHE A 34 7.25 -8.52 9.99
C PHE A 34 5.78 -8.97 9.94
N GLU A 35 5.40 -9.96 10.71
CA GLU A 35 4.01 -10.39 10.80
C GLU A 35 3.11 -9.28 11.35
N GLU A 36 3.59 -8.51 12.32
CA GLU A 36 2.88 -7.36 12.85
C GLU A 36 2.68 -6.30 11.77
N PHE A 37 3.73 -6.00 10.98
CA PHE A 37 3.63 -5.06 9.86
C PHE A 37 2.62 -5.56 8.83
N ASP A 38 2.65 -6.85 8.51
CA ASP A 38 1.72 -7.43 7.54
C ASP A 38 0.28 -7.31 8.01
N ARG A 39 0.01 -7.57 9.28
CA ARG A 39 -1.34 -7.42 9.83
C ARG A 39 -1.81 -5.96 9.78
N ASN A 40 -0.94 -5.03 10.11
CA ASN A 40 -1.27 -3.62 10.05
C ASN A 40 -1.51 -3.16 8.60
N ALA A 41 -0.70 -3.63 7.67
CA ALA A 41 -0.87 -3.31 6.26
C ALA A 41 -2.19 -3.87 5.72
N GLU A 42 -2.52 -5.10 6.07
CA GLU A 42 -3.77 -5.73 5.66
C GLU A 42 -4.97 -4.95 6.21
N TYR A 43 -4.94 -4.63 7.49
CA TYR A 43 -6.02 -3.88 8.13
C TYR A 43 -6.24 -2.53 7.44
N ASN A 44 -5.17 -1.80 7.22
CA ASN A 44 -5.26 -0.47 6.60
C ASN A 44 -5.70 -0.55 5.14
N GLN A 45 -5.23 -1.56 4.40
CA GLN A 45 -5.65 -1.78 3.03
C GLN A 45 -7.16 -2.07 2.94
N LEU A 46 -7.65 -2.95 3.80
CA LEU A 46 -9.07 -3.29 3.82
C LEU A 46 -9.92 -2.09 4.24
N LYS A 47 -9.43 -1.28 5.16
CA LYS A 47 -10.09 -0.06 5.59
C LYS A 47 -10.26 0.92 4.41
N VAL A 48 -9.22 1.09 3.62
CA VAL A 48 -9.27 1.97 2.44
C VAL A 48 -10.21 1.41 1.38
N ILE A 49 -10.14 0.10 1.11
CA ILE A 49 -11.04 -0.55 0.15
C ILE A 49 -12.49 -0.37 0.58
N HIS A 50 -12.78 -0.56 1.86
CA HIS A 50 -14.13 -0.37 2.38
C HIS A 50 -14.62 1.06 2.20
N ALA A 51 -13.76 2.04 2.48
CA ALA A 51 -14.10 3.45 2.28
C ALA A 51 -14.38 3.76 0.80
N MET A 52 -13.59 3.16 -0.10
CA MET A 52 -13.83 3.31 -1.54
C MET A 52 -15.19 2.71 -1.96
N GLN A 53 -15.55 1.57 -1.40
CA GLN A 53 -16.85 0.94 -1.69
C GLN A 53 -18.01 1.78 -1.15
N GLU A 54 -17.88 2.29 0.06
CA GLU A 54 -18.92 3.15 0.66
C GLU A 54 -19.15 4.40 -0.17
N ASN A 55 -18.11 4.99 -0.70
CA ASN A 55 -18.18 6.23 -1.46
C ASN A 55 -18.31 5.97 -2.96
N ARG A 56 -18.52 4.71 -3.35
CA ARG A 56 -18.83 4.31 -4.73
C ARG A 56 -17.78 4.78 -5.73
N VAL A 57 -16.51 4.58 -5.41
CA VAL A 57 -15.44 4.87 -6.35
C VAL A 57 -15.64 4.01 -7.60
N SER A 58 -15.65 4.65 -8.76
CA SER A 58 -15.91 4.00 -10.03
C SER A 58 -14.99 4.55 -11.11
N GLU A 59 -15.05 3.95 -12.29
CA GLU A 59 -14.28 4.40 -13.44
C GLU A 59 -14.52 5.88 -13.75
N GLY A 60 -15.77 6.36 -13.56
CA GLY A 60 -16.11 7.75 -13.79
C GLY A 60 -15.33 8.74 -12.95
N CYS A 61 -14.82 8.30 -11.79
CA CYS A 61 -14.00 9.16 -10.93
C CYS A 61 -12.64 9.49 -11.55
N PHE A 62 -12.23 8.74 -12.56
CA PHE A 62 -10.94 8.92 -13.23
C PHE A 62 -11.05 9.64 -14.57
N ASN A 63 -12.24 10.15 -14.90
CA ASN A 63 -12.42 10.92 -16.10
C ASN A 63 -11.67 12.25 -16.01
N TYR A 64 -11.18 12.71 -17.16
CA TYR A 64 -10.44 13.97 -17.20
C TYR A 64 -11.35 15.15 -16.82
N VAL A 65 -10.83 15.96 -15.88
CA VAL A 65 -11.45 17.22 -15.48
C VAL A 65 -10.34 18.24 -15.30
N SER A 66 -10.69 19.53 -15.41
CA SER A 66 -9.71 20.61 -15.31
C SER A 66 -9.10 20.75 -13.91
N GLY A 67 -9.77 20.22 -12.89
CA GLY A 67 -9.38 20.41 -11.50
C GLY A 67 -9.85 21.72 -10.89
N TYR A 68 -10.43 22.60 -11.70
CA TYR A 68 -10.92 23.89 -11.27
C TYR A 68 -12.44 24.04 -11.36
N GLY A 69 -13.14 23.01 -11.88
CA GLY A 69 -14.58 23.03 -12.03
C GLY A 69 -15.32 22.70 -10.75
N TYR A 70 -16.60 23.06 -10.71
CA TYR A 70 -17.45 22.79 -9.55
C TYR A 70 -17.94 21.36 -9.48
N ASN A 71 -17.88 20.59 -10.55
CA ASN A 71 -18.40 19.25 -10.61
C ASN A 71 -17.31 18.22 -10.87
N ASP A 72 -16.21 18.32 -10.10
CA ASP A 72 -15.12 17.33 -10.17
C ASP A 72 -15.51 16.13 -9.33
N GLN A 73 -16.18 15.16 -9.95
CA GLN A 73 -16.65 13.95 -9.28
C GLN A 73 -15.48 13.17 -8.65
N GLY A 74 -14.36 13.08 -9.36
CA GLY A 74 -13.22 12.33 -8.86
C GLY A 74 -12.65 12.95 -7.60
N ARG A 75 -12.49 14.28 -7.59
CA ARG A 75 -11.96 14.98 -6.43
C ARG A 75 -12.92 14.92 -5.25
N ASP A 76 -14.20 15.15 -5.50
CA ASP A 76 -15.21 15.11 -4.44
C ASP A 76 -15.28 13.72 -3.81
N THR A 77 -15.27 12.67 -4.63
CA THR A 77 -15.26 11.30 -4.14
C THR A 77 -13.98 10.99 -3.37
N LEU A 78 -12.84 11.45 -3.85
CA LEU A 78 -11.56 11.27 -3.14
C LEU A 78 -11.59 11.92 -1.75
N GLU A 79 -12.14 13.12 -1.66
CA GLU A 79 -12.28 13.81 -0.37
C GLU A 79 -13.18 13.03 0.58
N ASP A 80 -14.27 12.45 0.07
CA ASP A 80 -15.17 11.63 0.86
C ASP A 80 -14.49 10.35 1.35
N VAL A 81 -13.67 9.72 0.50
CA VAL A 81 -12.87 8.54 0.88
C VAL A 81 -11.90 8.89 2.01
N TYR A 82 -11.19 10.02 1.88
CA TYR A 82 -10.28 10.46 2.94
C TYR A 82 -11.02 10.70 4.25
N ALA A 83 -12.17 11.37 4.18
CA ALA A 83 -12.98 11.61 5.37
C ALA A 83 -13.41 10.31 6.04
N SER A 84 -13.80 9.31 5.23
CA SER A 84 -14.19 7.99 5.75
C SER A 84 -13.02 7.25 6.40
N VAL A 85 -11.85 7.28 5.75
CA VAL A 85 -10.66 6.56 6.26
C VAL A 85 -10.20 7.15 7.59
N PHE A 86 -10.19 8.47 7.71
CA PHE A 86 -9.68 9.15 8.90
C PHE A 86 -10.77 9.52 9.91
N HIS A 87 -12.01 9.12 9.65
CA HIS A 87 -13.15 9.39 10.54
C HIS A 87 -13.32 10.87 10.84
N THR A 88 -13.18 11.69 9.81
CA THR A 88 -13.36 13.13 9.92
C THR A 88 -14.67 13.53 9.28
N GLU A 89 -15.18 14.70 9.65
CA GLU A 89 -16.41 15.24 9.07
C GLU A 89 -16.22 15.56 7.59
N ALA A 90 -15.04 16.08 7.25
CA ALA A 90 -14.72 16.43 5.87
C ALA A 90 -13.22 16.36 5.67
N ALA A 91 -12.82 16.28 4.41
CA ALA A 91 -11.41 16.33 4.02
C ALA A 91 -11.25 17.23 2.81
N LEU A 92 -10.10 17.86 2.71
CA LEU A 92 -9.76 18.73 1.59
C LEU A 92 -8.51 18.17 0.92
N VAL A 93 -8.68 17.69 -0.33
CA VAL A 93 -7.58 17.12 -1.10
C VAL A 93 -7.39 17.96 -2.35
N ARG A 94 -6.22 18.54 -2.50
CA ARG A 94 -5.91 19.44 -3.62
C ARG A 94 -4.54 19.10 -4.18
N PRO A 95 -4.35 19.28 -5.51
CA PRO A 95 -3.04 19.06 -6.11
C PRO A 95 -1.97 20.00 -5.54
N GLN A 96 -2.39 21.17 -5.10
CA GLN A 96 -1.48 22.16 -4.52
C GLN A 96 -2.19 22.88 -3.37
N ILE A 97 -1.55 22.88 -2.22
CA ILE A 97 -2.03 23.59 -1.05
C ILE A 97 -0.98 24.65 -0.72
N THR A 98 -1.38 25.91 -0.82
CA THR A 98 -0.51 27.05 -0.51
C THR A 98 -1.13 27.88 0.58
N CYS A 99 -0.30 28.48 1.41
CA CYS A 99 -0.75 29.40 2.45
C CYS A 99 -1.09 30.77 1.89
#